data_3820a3ca8a2c8a6e9490d1b91a11acad
#
_entry.id   3820a3ca8a2c8a6e9490d1b91a11acad
#
_cell.length_a   1.000
_cell.length_b   1.000
_cell.length_c   1.000
_cell.angle_alpha   90.00
_cell.angle_beta   90.00
_cell.angle_gamma   90.00
#
_symmetry.space_group_name_H-M   'P 1'
#
loop_
_entity.id
_entity.type
_entity.pdbx_description
1 polymer ?
#
loop_
_entity_poly.entity_id
_entity_poly.type
_entity_poly.pdbx_seq_one_letter_code
_entity_poly.pdbx_strand_id
1 'polypeptide(L)'
;PNLLKARALLEKGGYQYKNGKAVDKQGKPLTFEFLAPSKNYERITAKWQRDLAKIGITMNVRTADSAVYQKRMNDFDFDVTTGYYGNSESPGNEQYDYFSCAAAKTEGSRNLSGVCHPAVEKLLTHFNSFTNRQELQTTSRALDRLIRHQYTIVPNWFADRYRVVYRNDVGIPSKLPKYYDPITFAMTAGWKKK
;
A
#
# COMPACT_ATOMS: atom_id res chain seq x y z
N PRO A 1 10.04 14.88 -16.92
CA PRO A 1 10.96 15.18 -15.82
C PRO A 1 11.19 13.98 -14.91
N ASN A 2 10.12 13.26 -14.46
CA ASN A 2 10.27 12.15 -13.49
C ASN A 2 11.01 10.94 -14.06
N LEU A 3 10.81 10.58 -15.34
CA LEU A 3 11.52 9.47 -15.97
C LEU A 3 13.04 9.73 -16.08
N LEU A 4 13.45 10.98 -16.38
CA LEU A 4 14.86 11.36 -16.41
C LEU A 4 15.48 11.23 -15.00
N LYS A 5 14.78 11.69 -13.96
CA LYS A 5 15.22 11.52 -12.58
C LYS A 5 15.35 10.05 -12.19
N ALA A 6 14.35 9.23 -12.57
CA ALA A 6 14.38 7.80 -12.29
C ALA A 6 15.56 7.11 -12.99
N ARG A 7 15.85 7.47 -14.24
CA ARG A 7 17.03 6.98 -14.97
C ARG A 7 18.33 7.35 -14.28
N ALA A 8 18.49 8.60 -13.90
CA ALA A 8 19.68 9.06 -13.17
C ALA A 8 19.85 8.34 -11.82
N LEU A 9 18.76 8.02 -11.12
CA LEU A 9 18.80 7.24 -9.88
C LEU A 9 19.23 5.78 -10.13
N LEU A 10 18.78 5.15 -11.21
CA LEU A 10 19.24 3.81 -11.62
C LEU A 10 20.73 3.81 -11.93
N GLU A 11 21.22 4.79 -12.70
CA GLU A 11 22.65 4.95 -13.02
C GLU A 11 23.47 5.16 -11.75
N LYS A 12 23.00 6.01 -10.82
CA LYS A 12 23.62 6.20 -9.50
C LYS A 12 23.61 4.93 -8.66
N GLY A 13 22.58 4.08 -8.81
CA GLY A 13 22.46 2.77 -8.18
C GLY A 13 23.33 1.68 -8.81
N GLY A 14 24.11 2.01 -9.84
CA GLY A 14 25.04 1.09 -10.50
C GLY A 14 24.47 0.36 -11.71
N TYR A 15 23.26 0.69 -12.15
CA TYR A 15 22.70 0.16 -13.40
C TYR A 15 23.28 0.86 -14.61
N GLN A 16 23.47 0.10 -15.67
CA GLN A 16 23.91 0.58 -16.98
C GLN A 16 22.81 0.33 -18.01
N TYR A 17 22.89 1.01 -19.17
CA TYR A 17 21.93 0.78 -20.24
C TYR A 17 22.57 0.01 -21.39
N LYS A 18 22.03 -1.19 -21.69
CA LYS A 18 22.43 -2.00 -22.86
C LYS A 18 21.19 -2.38 -23.64
N ASN A 19 21.18 -2.09 -24.93
CA ASN A 19 20.06 -2.38 -25.84
C ASN A 19 18.69 -1.91 -25.31
N GLY A 20 18.64 -0.71 -24.72
CA GLY A 20 17.42 -0.13 -24.15
C GLY A 20 16.97 -0.72 -22.82
N LYS A 21 17.72 -1.63 -22.21
CA LYS A 21 17.45 -2.24 -20.90
C LYS A 21 18.38 -1.69 -19.83
N ALA A 22 17.84 -1.45 -18.65
CA ALA A 22 18.64 -1.23 -17.45
C ALA A 22 19.21 -2.58 -16.99
N VAL A 23 20.53 -2.70 -16.91
CA VAL A 23 21.21 -3.94 -16.52
C VAL A 23 22.14 -3.67 -15.34
N ASP A 24 22.31 -4.65 -14.48
CA ASP A 24 23.28 -4.60 -13.39
C ASP A 24 24.73 -4.76 -13.88
N LYS A 25 25.69 -4.78 -12.96
CA LYS A 25 27.12 -4.94 -13.25
C LYS A 25 27.45 -6.26 -13.96
N GLN A 26 26.61 -7.29 -13.78
CA GLN A 26 26.74 -8.60 -14.41
C GLN A 26 26.04 -8.66 -15.77
N GLY A 27 25.39 -7.58 -16.19
CA GLY A 27 24.62 -7.50 -17.43
C GLY A 27 23.21 -8.09 -17.34
N LYS A 28 22.73 -8.43 -16.14
CA LYS A 28 21.37 -8.96 -15.91
C LYS A 28 20.35 -7.82 -15.98
N PRO A 29 19.30 -7.93 -16.82
CA PRO A 29 18.26 -6.92 -16.89
C PRO A 29 17.49 -6.75 -15.57
N LEU A 30 17.15 -5.51 -15.25
CA LEU A 30 16.26 -5.21 -14.13
C LEU A 30 14.83 -5.62 -14.49
N THR A 31 14.41 -6.72 -13.91
CA THR A 31 13.09 -7.33 -14.12
C THR A 31 12.48 -7.68 -12.77
N PHE A 32 11.17 -7.45 -12.60
CA PHE A 32 10.44 -7.87 -11.44
C PHE A 32 9.01 -8.28 -11.79
N GLU A 33 8.37 -9.05 -10.91
CA GLU A 33 6.99 -9.49 -11.03
C GLU A 33 6.06 -8.59 -10.20
N PHE A 34 4.95 -8.21 -10.80
CA PHE A 34 3.81 -7.62 -10.08
C PHE A 34 2.74 -8.71 -9.91
N LEU A 35 2.53 -9.15 -8.69
CA LEU A 35 1.48 -10.10 -8.33
C LEU A 35 0.14 -9.38 -8.21
N ALA A 36 -0.76 -9.61 -9.15
CA ALA A 36 -2.07 -8.99 -9.23
C ALA A 36 -3.16 -9.85 -8.58
N PRO A 37 -4.02 -9.29 -7.72
CA PRO A 37 -5.11 -10.05 -7.09
C PRO A 37 -6.26 -10.38 -8.05
N SER A 38 -6.35 -9.70 -9.18
CA SER A 38 -7.36 -9.95 -10.21
C SER A 38 -7.00 -9.27 -11.53
N LYS A 39 -7.68 -9.66 -12.61
CA LYS A 39 -7.57 -9.04 -13.94
C LYS A 39 -7.94 -7.56 -13.96
N ASN A 40 -8.70 -7.07 -12.99
CA ASN A 40 -9.07 -5.66 -12.92
C ASN A 40 -7.86 -4.73 -12.78
N TYR A 41 -6.73 -5.25 -12.31
CA TYR A 41 -5.48 -4.51 -12.20
C TYR A 41 -4.72 -4.35 -13.52
N GLU A 42 -5.06 -5.12 -14.56
CA GLU A 42 -4.37 -5.08 -15.86
C GLU A 42 -4.35 -3.67 -16.48
N ARG A 43 -5.47 -2.95 -16.38
CA ARG A 43 -5.56 -1.56 -16.90
C ARG A 43 -4.59 -0.60 -16.22
N ILE A 44 -4.41 -0.77 -14.91
CA ILE A 44 -3.53 0.09 -14.10
C ILE A 44 -2.07 -0.29 -14.35
N THR A 45 -1.78 -1.58 -14.30
CA THR A 45 -0.43 -2.11 -14.49
C THR A 45 0.09 -1.92 -15.91
N ALA A 46 -0.77 -1.99 -16.93
CA ALA A 46 -0.37 -1.76 -18.32
C ALA A 46 0.22 -0.37 -18.56
N LYS A 47 -0.30 0.66 -17.91
CA LYS A 47 0.31 2.00 -17.99
C LYS A 47 1.67 2.02 -17.29
N TRP A 48 1.77 1.42 -16.12
CA TRP A 48 3.00 1.37 -15.36
C TRP A 48 4.08 0.56 -16.07
N GLN A 49 3.74 -0.59 -16.66
CA GLN A 49 4.65 -1.37 -17.51
C GLN A 49 5.26 -0.50 -18.64
N ARG A 50 4.40 0.25 -19.36
CA ARG A 50 4.86 1.13 -20.44
C ARG A 50 5.79 2.24 -19.96
N ASP A 51 5.51 2.82 -18.78
CA ASP A 51 6.33 3.89 -18.24
C ASP A 51 7.67 3.36 -17.71
N LEU A 52 7.70 2.19 -17.07
CA LEU A 52 8.92 1.51 -16.64
C LEU A 52 9.79 1.06 -17.85
N ALA A 53 9.17 0.58 -18.91
CA ALA A 53 9.89 0.19 -20.13
C ALA A 53 10.67 1.37 -20.76
N LYS A 54 10.18 2.61 -20.63
CA LYS A 54 10.89 3.82 -21.11
C LYS A 54 12.21 4.08 -20.39
N ILE A 55 12.39 3.52 -19.21
CA ILE A 55 13.63 3.58 -18.43
C ILE A 55 14.31 2.20 -18.32
N GLY A 56 14.00 1.31 -19.25
CA GLY A 56 14.68 0.02 -19.40
C GLY A 56 14.31 -1.04 -18.38
N ILE A 57 13.29 -0.82 -17.53
CA ILE A 57 12.82 -1.79 -16.55
C ILE A 57 11.72 -2.68 -17.17
N THR A 58 11.78 -3.97 -16.89
CA THR A 58 10.73 -4.92 -17.26
C THR A 58 9.90 -5.29 -16.06
N MET A 59 8.59 -5.01 -16.09
CA MET A 59 7.63 -5.47 -15.09
C MET A 59 6.74 -6.55 -15.71
N ASN A 60 6.76 -7.74 -15.15
CA ASN A 60 5.88 -8.84 -15.53
C ASN A 60 4.64 -8.82 -14.62
N VAL A 61 3.45 -8.85 -15.18
CA VAL A 61 2.22 -8.91 -14.39
C VAL A 61 1.72 -10.35 -14.36
N ARG A 62 1.55 -10.87 -13.16
CA ARG A 62 1.00 -12.21 -12.93
C ARG A 62 -0.29 -12.11 -12.12
N THR A 63 -1.40 -12.48 -12.75
CA THR A 63 -2.67 -12.65 -12.05
C THR A 63 -2.78 -14.09 -11.59
N ALA A 64 -2.99 -14.31 -10.30
CA ALA A 64 -3.24 -15.61 -9.70
C ALA A 64 -4.73 -15.75 -9.31
N ASP A 65 -5.20 -16.99 -9.16
CA ASP A 65 -6.47 -17.22 -8.49
C ASP A 65 -6.38 -16.84 -7.00
N SER A 66 -7.53 -16.70 -6.34
CA SER A 66 -7.56 -16.16 -4.98
C SER A 66 -6.81 -17.01 -3.95
N ALA A 67 -6.83 -18.35 -4.10
CA ALA A 67 -6.15 -19.23 -3.17
C ALA A 67 -4.62 -19.15 -3.31
N VAL A 68 -4.13 -19.21 -4.57
CA VAL A 68 -2.71 -19.04 -4.88
C VAL A 68 -2.24 -17.63 -4.52
N TYR A 69 -3.04 -16.61 -4.83
CA TYR A 69 -2.72 -15.23 -4.44
C TYR A 69 -2.54 -15.11 -2.93
N GLN A 70 -3.51 -15.60 -2.14
CA GLN A 70 -3.44 -15.52 -0.68
C GLN A 70 -2.25 -16.29 -0.11
N LYS A 71 -1.97 -17.49 -0.64
CA LYS A 71 -0.78 -18.25 -0.21
C LYS A 71 0.49 -17.47 -0.47
N ARG A 72 0.68 -16.96 -1.68
CA ARG A 72 1.87 -16.15 -2.02
C ARG A 72 2.00 -14.89 -1.16
N MET A 73 0.86 -14.24 -0.85
CA MET A 73 0.86 -13.08 0.06
C MET A 73 1.31 -13.47 1.47
N ASN A 74 0.84 -14.60 2.00
CA ASN A 74 1.22 -15.08 3.32
C ASN A 74 2.71 -15.45 3.38
N ASP A 75 3.22 -16.07 2.34
CA ASP A 75 4.62 -16.49 2.22
C ASP A 75 5.57 -15.32 1.84
N PHE A 76 5.05 -14.11 1.60
CA PHE A 76 5.79 -12.96 1.03
C PHE A 76 6.47 -13.27 -0.31
N ASP A 77 5.92 -14.21 -1.09
CA ASP A 77 6.42 -14.63 -2.40
C ASP A 77 5.95 -13.69 -3.50
N PHE A 78 6.48 -12.49 -3.51
CA PHE A 78 6.25 -11.47 -4.55
C PHE A 78 7.36 -10.41 -4.53
N ASP A 79 7.62 -9.81 -5.70
CA ASP A 79 8.48 -8.63 -5.78
C ASP A 79 7.67 -7.36 -5.51
N VAL A 80 6.49 -7.25 -6.12
CA VAL A 80 5.55 -6.14 -5.95
C VAL A 80 4.13 -6.66 -5.96
N THR A 81 3.31 -6.15 -5.08
CA THR A 81 1.86 -6.43 -5.04
C THR A 81 1.07 -5.20 -4.63
N THR A 82 -0.25 -5.31 -4.57
CA THR A 82 -1.11 -4.26 -4.03
C THR A 82 -1.39 -4.51 -2.55
N GLY A 83 -1.43 -3.43 -1.80
CA GLY A 83 -1.84 -3.46 -0.41
C GLY A 83 -2.64 -2.21 -0.04
N TYR A 84 -3.27 -2.25 1.10
CA TYR A 84 -3.87 -1.08 1.74
C TYR A 84 -3.61 -1.12 3.24
N TYR A 85 -3.46 0.05 3.83
CA TYR A 85 -3.33 0.20 5.26
C TYR A 85 -4.60 0.87 5.79
N GLY A 86 -5.47 0.06 6.40
CA GLY A 86 -6.66 0.56 7.06
C GLY A 86 -6.27 1.16 8.40
N ASN A 87 -6.52 2.45 8.58
CA ASN A 87 -6.28 3.14 9.83
C ASN A 87 -7.56 3.76 10.36
N SER A 88 -7.71 3.76 11.68
CA SER A 88 -8.70 4.55 12.37
C SER A 88 -8.23 6.01 12.52
N GLU A 89 -9.12 6.88 13.00
CA GLU A 89 -8.77 8.25 13.39
C GLU A 89 -7.81 8.32 14.60
N SER A 90 -7.61 7.19 15.27
CA SER A 90 -6.70 7.03 16.40
C SER A 90 -5.85 5.79 16.17
N PRO A 91 -4.78 5.90 15.37
CA PRO A 91 -3.87 4.78 15.14
C PRO A 91 -3.29 4.24 16.45
N GLY A 92 -3.17 2.93 16.54
CA GLY A 92 -2.73 2.21 17.73
C GLY A 92 -1.90 0.98 17.40
N ASN A 93 -2.23 -0.16 18.01
CA ASN A 93 -1.49 -1.42 17.89
C ASN A 93 -1.39 -1.97 16.45
N GLU A 94 -2.33 -1.63 15.58
CA GLU A 94 -2.29 -2.04 14.18
C GLU A 94 -1.02 -1.57 13.47
N GLN A 95 -0.37 -0.52 13.96
CA GLN A 95 0.89 -0.03 13.40
C GLN A 95 2.02 -1.05 13.57
N TYR A 96 1.98 -1.86 14.63
CA TYR A 96 2.91 -2.97 14.84
C TYR A 96 2.77 -4.04 13.76
N ASP A 97 1.53 -4.42 13.45
CA ASP A 97 1.25 -5.42 12.41
C ASP A 97 1.70 -4.96 11.03
N TYR A 98 1.68 -3.65 10.81
CA TYR A 98 2.07 -3.08 9.51
C TYR A 98 3.56 -2.85 9.35
N PHE A 99 4.29 -2.52 10.42
CA PHE A 99 5.63 -1.92 10.25
C PHE A 99 6.69 -2.44 11.21
N SER A 100 6.40 -3.40 12.09
CA SER A 100 7.42 -3.94 12.99
C SER A 100 8.33 -4.95 12.29
N CYS A 101 9.57 -5.07 12.78
CA CYS A 101 10.50 -6.09 12.35
C CYS A 101 10.02 -7.51 12.65
N ALA A 102 9.26 -7.70 13.73
CA ALA A 102 8.64 -8.97 14.05
C ALA A 102 7.61 -9.36 12.96
N ALA A 103 6.72 -8.42 12.61
CA ALA A 103 5.74 -8.64 11.55
C ALA A 103 6.40 -8.90 10.19
N ALA A 104 7.50 -8.22 9.85
CA ALA A 104 8.24 -8.47 8.60
C ALA A 104 8.76 -9.91 8.45
N LYS A 105 8.86 -10.65 9.56
CA LYS A 105 9.38 -12.04 9.60
C LYS A 105 8.29 -13.06 9.90
N THR A 106 7.07 -12.61 10.15
CA THR A 106 5.94 -13.49 10.51
C THR A 106 5.08 -13.75 9.29
N GLU A 107 5.01 -15.01 8.88
CA GLU A 107 4.16 -15.46 7.78
C GLU A 107 2.70 -15.03 8.00
N GLY A 108 2.08 -14.55 6.94
CA GLY A 108 0.70 -14.06 6.98
C GLY A 108 0.49 -12.73 7.70
N SER A 109 1.56 -12.06 8.13
CA SER A 109 1.45 -10.73 8.73
C SER A 109 1.04 -9.68 7.69
N ARG A 110 0.69 -8.50 8.18
CA ARG A 110 0.29 -7.36 7.34
C ARG A 110 1.44 -6.45 6.93
N ASN A 111 2.68 -6.75 7.35
CA ASN A 111 3.86 -6.01 6.94
C ASN A 111 4.34 -6.43 5.54
N LEU A 112 3.47 -6.25 4.54
CA LEU A 112 3.75 -6.63 3.15
C LEU A 112 4.90 -5.85 2.52
N SER A 113 5.24 -4.71 3.08
CA SER A 113 6.35 -3.86 2.60
C SER A 113 7.71 -4.26 3.16
N GLY A 114 7.77 -5.20 4.10
CA GLY A 114 9.00 -5.69 4.72
C GLY A 114 9.74 -4.62 5.53
N VAL A 115 9.04 -3.59 6.01
CA VAL A 115 9.65 -2.54 6.83
C VAL A 115 10.24 -3.14 8.10
N CYS A 116 11.52 -2.91 8.32
CA CYS A 116 12.22 -3.28 9.56
C CYS A 116 13.34 -2.26 9.80
N HIS A 117 13.08 -1.23 10.57
CA HIS A 117 14.02 -0.14 10.82
C HIS A 117 14.01 0.29 12.30
N PRO A 118 15.18 0.43 12.95
CA PRO A 118 15.25 0.74 14.40
C PRO A 118 14.48 2.00 14.82
N ALA A 119 14.48 3.05 13.99
CA ALA A 119 13.72 4.26 14.30
C ALA A 119 12.20 4.04 14.19
N VAL A 120 11.74 3.16 13.29
CA VAL A 120 10.32 2.76 13.20
C VAL A 120 9.95 1.96 14.44
N GLU A 121 10.74 0.96 14.83
CA GLU A 121 10.52 0.18 16.06
C GLU A 121 10.39 1.08 17.28
N LYS A 122 11.31 2.05 17.43
CA LYS A 122 11.27 2.99 18.53
C LYS A 122 9.98 3.84 18.58
N LEU A 123 9.48 4.27 17.41
CA LEU A 123 8.19 5.00 17.38
C LEU A 123 7.01 4.09 17.69
N LEU A 124 7.04 2.84 17.23
CA LEU A 124 5.95 1.89 17.47
C LEU A 124 5.74 1.63 18.96
N THR A 125 6.78 1.62 19.80
CA THR A 125 6.64 1.43 21.26
C THR A 125 5.78 2.49 21.92
N HIS A 126 5.62 3.66 21.31
CA HIS A 126 4.83 4.76 21.88
C HIS A 126 3.34 4.68 21.55
N PHE A 127 2.92 3.88 20.55
CA PHE A 127 1.52 3.89 20.09
C PHE A 127 0.51 3.42 21.15
N ASN A 128 0.94 2.75 22.21
CA ASN A 128 0.07 2.29 23.29
C ASN A 128 0.11 3.19 24.54
N SER A 129 0.90 4.26 24.54
CA SER A 129 1.17 5.07 25.74
C SER A 129 0.82 6.54 25.61
N PHE A 130 0.16 6.95 24.52
CA PHE A 130 -0.22 8.34 24.33
C PHE A 130 -1.28 8.77 25.33
N THR A 131 -1.03 9.90 25.97
CA THR A 131 -1.96 10.52 26.93
C THR A 131 -2.74 11.66 26.29
N ASN A 132 -2.30 12.16 25.13
CA ASN A 132 -2.96 13.27 24.46
C ASN A 132 -2.89 13.14 22.91
N ARG A 133 -3.82 13.83 22.25
CA ARG A 133 -3.98 13.81 20.79
C ARG A 133 -2.78 14.39 20.04
N GLN A 134 -2.11 15.37 20.61
CA GLN A 134 -0.98 16.04 19.95
C GLN A 134 0.25 15.12 19.82
N GLU A 135 0.54 14.37 20.88
CA GLU A 135 1.61 13.36 20.85
C GLU A 135 1.32 12.27 19.80
N LEU A 136 0.09 11.73 19.79
CA LEU A 136 -0.33 10.76 18.79
C LEU A 136 -0.13 11.29 17.37
N GLN A 137 -0.58 12.52 17.10
CA GLN A 137 -0.42 13.13 15.77
C GLN A 137 1.03 13.34 15.39
N THR A 138 1.86 13.80 16.31
CA THR A 138 3.28 14.05 16.08
C THR A 138 4.03 12.76 15.76
N THR A 139 3.78 11.71 16.56
CA THR A 139 4.40 10.39 16.35
C THR A 139 3.92 9.74 15.06
N SER A 140 2.63 9.83 14.74
CA SER A 140 2.08 9.31 13.49
C SER A 140 2.69 9.99 12.26
N ARG A 141 2.89 11.32 12.31
CA ARG A 141 3.56 12.06 11.24
C ARG A 141 5.04 11.69 11.10
N ALA A 142 5.72 11.44 12.22
CA ALA A 142 7.11 10.97 12.19
C ALA A 142 7.21 9.56 11.59
N LEU A 143 6.31 8.65 11.98
CA LEU A 143 6.22 7.32 11.43
C LEU A 143 5.95 7.34 9.92
N ASP A 144 4.96 8.11 9.46
CA ASP A 144 4.66 8.27 8.02
C ASP A 144 5.89 8.74 7.22
N ARG A 145 6.62 9.72 7.74
CA ARG A 145 7.84 10.20 7.08
C ARG A 145 8.91 9.10 6.98
N LEU A 146 9.15 8.37 8.06
CA LEU A 146 10.14 7.28 8.06
C LEU A 146 9.76 6.18 7.07
N ILE A 147 8.51 5.75 7.06
CA ILE A 147 8.03 4.71 6.15
C ILE A 147 8.16 5.16 4.69
N ARG A 148 7.75 6.39 4.37
CA ARG A 148 7.87 6.91 2.99
C ARG A 148 9.31 7.01 2.52
N HIS A 149 10.26 7.28 3.42
CA HIS A 149 11.69 7.33 3.09
C HIS A 149 12.35 5.96 2.96
N GLN A 150 11.65 4.87 3.29
CA GLN A 150 12.11 3.50 2.97
C GLN A 150 11.92 3.15 1.49
N TYR A 151 11.07 3.88 0.78
CA TYR A 151 10.74 3.66 -0.64
C TYR A 151 10.24 2.24 -0.95
N THR A 152 9.70 1.54 0.03
CA THR A 152 9.09 0.20 -0.12
C THR A 152 7.63 0.26 -0.55
N ILE A 153 7.03 1.44 -0.55
CA ILE A 153 5.63 1.67 -0.89
C ILE A 153 5.56 2.72 -1.99
N VAL A 154 4.80 2.42 -3.04
CA VAL A 154 4.43 3.37 -4.08
C VAL A 154 2.99 3.81 -3.83
N PRO A 155 2.75 5.01 -3.28
CA PRO A 155 1.40 5.51 -3.05
C PRO A 155 0.68 5.72 -4.38
N ASN A 156 -0.55 5.22 -4.48
CA ASN A 156 -1.37 5.37 -5.68
C ASN A 156 -2.48 6.39 -5.43
N TRP A 157 -3.66 5.90 -5.04
CA TRP A 157 -4.84 6.73 -4.82
C TRP A 157 -5.57 6.30 -3.54
N PHE A 158 -6.41 7.16 -3.07
CA PHE A 158 -7.39 6.85 -2.04
C PHE A 158 -8.76 7.36 -2.48
N ALA A 159 -9.82 6.80 -1.93
CA ALA A 159 -11.17 7.33 -2.11
C ALA A 159 -11.50 8.21 -0.90
N ASP A 160 -11.85 9.48 -1.17
CA ASP A 160 -12.24 10.45 -0.15
C ASP A 160 -13.73 10.35 0.23
N ARG A 161 -14.45 9.44 -0.43
CA ARG A 161 -15.89 9.23 -0.22
C ARG A 161 -16.29 7.81 -0.55
N TYR A 162 -17.33 7.36 0.11
CA TYR A 162 -18.01 6.13 -0.21
C TYR A 162 -19.13 6.40 -1.22
N ARG A 163 -19.27 5.52 -2.20
CA ARG A 163 -20.36 5.55 -3.17
C ARG A 163 -21.34 4.46 -2.81
N VAL A 164 -22.51 4.86 -2.32
CA VAL A 164 -23.56 3.94 -1.89
C VAL A 164 -24.75 4.10 -2.82
N VAL A 165 -25.22 2.99 -3.38
CA VAL A 165 -26.46 2.91 -4.15
C VAL A 165 -27.52 2.24 -3.28
N TYR A 166 -28.66 2.88 -3.14
CA TYR A 166 -29.77 2.36 -2.34
C TYR A 166 -31.11 2.66 -3.03
N ARG A 167 -32.13 1.88 -2.66
CA ARG A 167 -33.47 2.02 -3.23
C ARG A 167 -34.13 3.30 -2.74
N ASN A 168 -35.01 3.87 -3.57
CA ASN A 168 -35.70 5.13 -3.24
C ASN A 168 -36.64 5.02 -2.03
N ASP A 169 -37.07 3.79 -1.69
CA ASP A 169 -37.89 3.53 -0.52
C ASP A 169 -37.09 3.38 0.78
N VAL A 170 -35.75 3.52 0.70
CA VAL A 170 -34.88 3.56 1.88
C VAL A 170 -34.66 5.00 2.30
N GLY A 171 -34.93 5.28 3.58
CA GLY A 171 -34.59 6.53 4.23
C GLY A 171 -33.25 6.42 4.93
N ILE A 172 -32.49 7.50 4.89
CA ILE A 172 -31.25 7.65 5.67
C ILE A 172 -31.31 8.97 6.44
N PRO A 173 -30.63 9.08 7.61
CA PRO A 173 -30.59 10.33 8.35
C PRO A 173 -30.04 11.48 7.50
N SER A 174 -30.66 12.64 7.59
CA SER A 174 -30.19 13.85 6.90
C SER A 174 -28.86 14.36 7.45
N LYS A 175 -28.57 14.07 8.72
CA LYS A 175 -27.31 14.41 9.37
C LYS A 175 -26.55 13.13 9.70
N LEU A 176 -25.43 12.95 9.04
CA LEU A 176 -24.57 11.78 9.23
C LEU A 176 -23.51 12.07 10.29
N PRO A 177 -23.06 11.06 11.06
CA PRO A 177 -21.89 11.19 11.93
C PRO A 177 -20.66 11.60 11.12
N LYS A 178 -19.74 12.33 11.74
CA LYS A 178 -18.51 12.77 11.07
C LYS A 178 -17.58 11.59 10.71
N TYR A 179 -17.54 10.59 11.59
CA TYR A 179 -16.71 9.41 11.46
C TYR A 179 -17.59 8.16 11.60
N TYR A 180 -17.72 7.39 10.55
CA TYR A 180 -18.52 6.17 10.54
C TYR A 180 -18.13 5.29 9.34
N ASP A 181 -18.33 3.99 9.49
CA ASP A 181 -18.35 3.08 8.34
C ASP A 181 -19.73 3.19 7.65
N PRO A 182 -19.78 3.63 6.39
CA PRO A 182 -21.06 3.89 5.72
C PRO A 182 -21.90 2.66 5.49
N ILE A 183 -21.28 1.50 5.31
CA ILE A 183 -22.00 0.24 5.07
C ILE A 183 -22.69 -0.19 6.36
N THR A 184 -21.94 -0.27 7.45
CA THR A 184 -22.46 -0.57 8.77
C THR A 184 -23.53 0.43 9.19
N PHE A 185 -23.29 1.73 8.95
CA PHE A 185 -24.24 2.77 9.26
C PHE A 185 -25.54 2.64 8.44
N ALA A 186 -25.47 2.38 7.13
CA ALA A 186 -26.62 2.19 6.27
C ALA A 186 -27.46 0.98 6.71
N MET A 187 -26.81 -0.11 7.16
CA MET A 187 -27.48 -1.31 7.65
C MET A 187 -28.16 -1.09 9.01
N THR A 188 -27.62 -0.25 9.86
CA THR A 188 -28.11 -0.06 11.25
C THR A 188 -29.02 1.17 11.41
N ALA A 189 -28.84 2.20 10.61
CA ALA A 189 -29.56 3.47 10.72
C ALA A 189 -30.50 3.78 9.53
N GLY A 190 -30.49 2.94 8.51
CA GLY A 190 -31.45 3.03 7.40
C GLY A 190 -32.84 2.53 7.83
N TRP A 191 -33.91 3.12 7.26
CA TRP A 191 -35.28 2.68 7.50
C TRP A 191 -36.06 2.62 6.19
N LYS A 192 -37.14 1.81 6.17
CA LYS A 192 -38.05 1.79 5.05
C LYS A 192 -38.98 3.01 5.14
N LYS A 193 -39.03 3.80 4.08
CA LYS A 193 -40.01 4.87 3.96
C LYS A 193 -41.42 4.25 3.86
N LYS A 194 -42.37 4.81 4.56
CA LYS A 194 -43.76 4.45 4.46
C LYS A 194 -44.36 4.98 3.17
#